data_acbe1366460913653e003f52a5034278
#
_entry.id   acbe1366460913653e003f52a5034278
#
_cell.length_a   1.000
_cell.length_b   1.000
_cell.length_c   1.000
_cell.angle_alpha   90.00
_cell.angle_beta   90.00
_cell.angle_gamma   90.00
#
_symmetry.space_group_name_H-M   'P 1'
#
loop_
_entity.id
_entity.type
_entity.pdbx_description
1 polymer ?
#
loop_
_entity_poly.entity_id
_entity_poly.type
_entity_poly.pdbx_seq_one_letter_code
_entity_poly.pdbx_strand_id
1 'polypeptide(L)'
;MRFRKVPVEDVDWTALDRYADRTYSQRLPWLNYLRSIGAGSPVIAVLEDDHGRELGCFTGMTNRRFGFSTIGAPLPGWNTAYLGLNLAPGVPRADALRALTRFAFRQEKCLYLEMSDPAADAATALGAGFQIAASENYVSDLTQPEETLFNLMNSATRRCIRKAEREGVTVEVAAPEGFAADYHSQLCEVFARQGLIPTYPRERVEKLIEHVHPSGMLLLLRARAPDGRSIGTAIYPGFGQHSIFWGNGSVTEMHHLRPNQALHWYAMRHWKARGVTRYDWGGTAPYKKNYGPQTVTCIRQFKSALPVLDKMRAPALRSYKAIRKWRSRQLAEQEA
;
A
#
# COMPACT_ATOMS: atom_id res chain seq x y z
N MET A 1 -2.31 28.85 9.24
CA MET A 1 -1.56 27.62 8.90
C MET A 1 -1.14 27.63 7.43
N ARG A 2 0.08 27.21 7.14
CA ARG A 2 0.65 27.11 5.78
C ARG A 2 1.57 25.89 5.67
N PHE A 3 1.71 25.34 4.48
CA PHE A 3 2.73 24.36 4.18
C PHE A 3 4.01 25.04 3.67
N ARG A 4 5.14 24.60 4.19
CA ARG A 4 6.49 24.94 3.72
C ARG A 4 7.12 23.67 3.16
N LYS A 5 7.56 23.72 1.90
CA LYS A 5 8.29 22.62 1.26
C LYS A 5 9.63 22.43 1.95
N VAL A 6 10.03 21.17 2.13
CA VAL A 6 11.34 20.79 2.66
C VAL A 6 12.07 19.97 1.58
N PRO A 7 13.31 20.32 1.21
CA PRO A 7 14.15 19.47 0.39
C PRO A 7 14.30 18.07 1.02
N VAL A 8 14.31 17.03 0.21
CA VAL A 8 14.32 15.63 0.72
C VAL A 8 15.55 15.34 1.57
N GLU A 9 16.68 15.97 1.23
CA GLU A 9 17.97 15.92 1.93
C GLU A 9 17.94 16.60 3.31
N ASP A 10 17.08 17.58 3.50
CA ASP A 10 16.97 18.36 4.74
C ASP A 10 15.88 17.80 5.68
N VAL A 11 15.20 16.72 5.30
CA VAL A 11 14.12 16.14 6.11
C VAL A 11 14.69 15.34 7.27
N ASP A 12 14.34 15.71 8.49
CA ASP A 12 14.56 14.84 9.66
C ASP A 12 13.47 13.73 9.67
N TRP A 13 13.80 12.63 9.02
CA TRP A 13 12.90 11.47 8.90
C TRP A 13 12.55 10.86 10.24
N THR A 14 13.47 10.91 11.22
CA THR A 14 13.25 10.38 12.58
C THR A 14 12.26 11.25 13.34
N ALA A 15 12.38 12.57 13.22
CA ALA A 15 11.43 13.49 13.84
C ALA A 15 10.01 13.32 13.26
N LEU A 16 9.87 12.96 11.97
CA LEU A 16 8.56 12.70 11.39
C LEU A 16 7.92 11.40 11.89
N ASP A 17 8.69 10.44 12.38
CA ASP A 17 8.17 9.18 12.93
C ASP A 17 7.40 9.36 14.26
N ARG A 18 7.41 10.57 14.86
CA ARG A 18 6.57 10.93 16.02
C ARG A 18 5.07 10.90 15.75
N TYR A 19 4.65 11.02 14.49
CA TYR A 19 3.24 10.96 14.13
C TYR A 19 2.73 9.53 14.16
N ALA A 20 1.76 9.24 15.04
CA ALA A 20 1.25 7.87 15.25
C ALA A 20 0.55 7.27 14.02
N ASP A 21 0.02 8.10 13.12
CA ASP A 21 -0.64 7.71 11.87
C ASP A 21 0.33 7.54 10.69
N ARG A 22 1.65 7.67 10.95
CA ARG A 22 2.67 7.52 9.91
C ARG A 22 2.80 6.06 9.48
N THR A 23 2.88 5.84 8.17
CA THR A 23 2.96 4.52 7.57
C THR A 23 4.31 4.29 6.89
N TYR A 24 4.63 3.02 6.60
CA TYR A 24 5.84 2.62 5.86
C TYR A 24 6.02 3.39 4.55
N SER A 25 4.90 3.69 3.86
CA SER A 25 4.92 4.33 2.54
C SER A 25 5.27 5.82 2.57
N GLN A 26 5.25 6.44 3.74
CA GLN A 26 5.64 7.84 3.94
C GLN A 26 7.11 8.01 4.34
N ARG A 27 7.88 6.92 4.39
CA ARG A 27 9.31 6.94 4.72
C ARG A 27 10.18 6.96 3.46
N LEU A 28 11.40 7.48 3.59
CA LEU A 28 12.33 7.68 2.47
C LEU A 28 12.58 6.41 1.64
N PRO A 29 12.80 5.21 2.23
CA PRO A 29 13.00 3.99 1.44
C PRO A 29 11.85 3.70 0.47
N TRP A 30 10.60 3.87 0.91
CA TRP A 30 9.44 3.68 0.04
C TRP A 30 9.33 4.75 -1.05
N LEU A 31 9.63 6.00 -0.72
CA LEU A 31 9.61 7.09 -1.69
C LEU A 31 10.71 6.91 -2.75
N ASN A 32 11.88 6.39 -2.37
CA ASN A 32 12.94 6.01 -3.31
C ASN A 32 12.49 4.86 -4.24
N TYR A 33 11.81 3.86 -3.69
CA TYR A 33 11.17 2.82 -4.50
C TYR A 33 10.16 3.43 -5.49
N LEU A 34 9.27 4.30 -5.04
CA LEU A 34 8.30 4.95 -5.92
C LEU A 34 9.00 5.76 -7.03
N ARG A 35 10.08 6.47 -6.70
CA ARG A 35 10.89 7.20 -7.68
C ARG A 35 11.52 6.26 -8.71
N SER A 36 12.05 5.12 -8.27
CA SER A 36 12.73 4.15 -9.14
C SER A 36 11.79 3.49 -10.16
N ILE A 37 10.48 3.40 -9.84
CA ILE A 37 9.45 2.88 -10.76
C ILE A 37 8.73 3.97 -11.57
N GLY A 38 9.28 5.20 -11.59
CA GLY A 38 8.75 6.30 -12.40
C GLY A 38 7.49 6.96 -11.86
N ALA A 39 7.19 6.84 -10.56
CA ALA A 39 6.05 7.51 -9.94
C ALA A 39 6.23 9.04 -9.83
N GLY A 40 7.45 9.54 -10.03
CA GLY A 40 7.80 10.95 -9.96
C GLY A 40 8.83 11.26 -8.89
N SER A 41 8.85 12.48 -8.39
CA SER A 41 9.77 12.94 -7.34
C SER A 41 9.05 13.13 -6.02
N PRO A 42 9.66 12.77 -4.87
CA PRO A 42 9.07 13.03 -3.56
C PRO A 42 8.81 14.52 -3.33
N VAL A 43 7.68 14.82 -2.72
CA VAL A 43 7.35 16.14 -2.20
C VAL A 43 6.99 16.01 -0.73
N ILE A 44 7.78 16.69 0.10
CA ILE A 44 7.59 16.75 1.56
C ILE A 44 7.33 18.20 1.93
N ALA A 45 6.31 18.41 2.74
CA ALA A 45 6.00 19.75 3.24
C ALA A 45 5.59 19.70 4.70
N VAL A 46 6.10 20.59 5.51
CA VAL A 46 5.78 20.76 6.92
C VAL A 46 4.64 21.76 7.05
N LEU A 47 3.61 21.42 7.80
CA LEU A 47 2.50 22.30 8.15
C LEU A 47 2.90 23.13 9.37
N GLU A 48 2.87 24.44 9.25
CA GLU A 48 3.22 25.40 10.30
C GLU A 48 2.04 26.30 10.65
N ASP A 49 1.96 26.71 11.92
CA ASP A 49 1.10 27.82 12.33
C ASP A 49 1.74 29.18 11.99
N ASP A 50 1.10 30.26 12.40
CA ASP A 50 1.57 31.62 12.11
C ASP A 50 2.77 32.03 12.98
N HIS A 51 3.12 31.23 13.99
CA HIS A 51 4.30 31.37 14.84
C HIS A 51 5.47 30.44 14.45
N GLY A 52 5.32 29.67 13.36
CA GLY A 52 6.35 28.74 12.87
C GLY A 52 6.38 27.40 13.61
N ARG A 53 5.42 27.10 14.49
CA ARG A 53 5.34 25.82 15.17
C ARG A 53 4.82 24.76 14.20
N GLU A 54 5.50 23.61 14.17
CA GLU A 54 5.11 22.47 13.36
C GLU A 54 3.84 21.80 13.89
N LEU A 55 2.86 21.67 13.01
CA LEU A 55 1.55 21.07 13.26
C LEU A 55 1.34 19.73 12.56
N GLY A 56 2.19 19.39 11.61
CA GLY A 56 2.08 18.18 10.83
C GLY A 56 2.97 18.18 9.60
N CYS A 57 2.83 17.15 8.79
CA CYS A 57 3.52 17.09 7.51
C CYS A 57 2.63 16.48 6.41
N PHE A 58 3.00 16.78 5.18
CA PHE A 58 2.47 16.14 3.98
C PHE A 58 3.58 15.38 3.27
N THR A 59 3.29 14.15 2.87
CA THR A 59 4.18 13.31 2.07
C THR A 59 3.45 12.87 0.80
N GLY A 60 4.03 13.13 -0.35
CA GLY A 60 3.50 12.76 -1.65
C GLY A 60 4.59 12.64 -2.71
N MET A 61 4.16 12.45 -3.95
CA MET A 61 5.02 12.43 -5.14
C MET A 61 4.48 13.42 -6.16
N THR A 62 5.36 14.24 -6.73
CA THR A 62 5.03 15.08 -7.89
C THR A 62 5.32 14.30 -9.16
N ASN A 63 4.37 14.26 -10.07
CA ASN A 63 4.54 13.67 -11.39
C ASN A 63 4.23 14.72 -12.46
N ARG A 64 5.08 14.80 -13.48
CA ARG A 64 4.89 15.72 -14.60
C ARG A 64 4.72 14.94 -15.90
N ARG A 65 3.54 15.07 -16.52
CA ARG A 65 3.23 14.44 -17.80
C ARG A 65 2.57 15.47 -18.73
N PHE A 66 2.98 15.47 -20.00
CA PHE A 66 2.42 16.36 -21.04
C PHE A 66 2.39 17.85 -20.61
N GLY A 67 3.43 18.29 -19.90
CA GLY A 67 3.49 19.66 -19.38
C GLY A 67 2.68 19.94 -18.11
N PHE A 68 1.86 18.98 -17.65
CA PHE A 68 1.02 19.13 -16.45
C PHE A 68 1.69 18.51 -15.24
N SER A 69 1.70 19.24 -14.12
CA SER A 69 2.16 18.74 -12.82
C SER A 69 0.99 18.24 -12.00
N THR A 70 1.16 17.09 -11.37
CA THR A 70 0.19 16.49 -10.45
C THR A 70 0.87 16.08 -9.16
N ILE A 71 0.15 16.11 -8.05
CA ILE A 71 0.58 15.50 -6.79
C ILE A 71 -0.26 14.28 -6.51
N GLY A 72 0.41 13.15 -6.35
CA GLY A 72 -0.18 11.87 -5.92
C GLY A 72 0.26 11.47 -4.52
N ALA A 73 -0.71 11.11 -3.70
CA ALA A 73 -0.45 10.65 -2.34
C ALA A 73 -1.38 9.48 -1.94
N PRO A 74 -1.30 8.32 -2.59
CA PRO A 74 -0.69 7.96 -3.88
C PRO A 74 -1.64 8.10 -5.07
N LEU A 75 -1.13 8.07 -6.30
CA LEU A 75 -1.97 7.88 -7.50
C LEU A 75 -2.28 6.38 -7.74
N PRO A 76 -3.38 6.07 -8.46
CA PRO A 76 -3.70 4.71 -8.87
C PRO A 76 -2.56 4.03 -9.64
N GLY A 77 -2.35 2.73 -9.37
CA GLY A 77 -1.33 1.93 -10.09
C GLY A 77 0.04 1.88 -9.41
N TRP A 78 0.27 2.65 -8.35
CA TRP A 78 1.55 2.62 -7.62
C TRP A 78 1.69 1.44 -6.65
N ASN A 79 0.63 0.70 -6.40
CA ASN A 79 0.59 -0.39 -5.41
C ASN A 79 0.99 0.09 -4.00
N THR A 80 0.59 1.30 -3.68
CA THR A 80 0.80 1.99 -2.40
C THR A 80 -0.57 2.35 -1.85
N ALA A 81 -0.83 2.01 -0.59
CA ALA A 81 -2.15 2.22 0.00
C ALA A 81 -2.33 3.68 0.45
N TYR A 82 -1.37 4.19 1.18
CA TYR A 82 -1.49 5.46 1.89
C TYR A 82 -0.25 6.33 1.69
N LEU A 83 -0.50 7.62 1.49
CA LEU A 83 0.41 8.75 1.60
C LEU A 83 -0.43 9.95 2.05
N GLY A 84 0.15 11.13 2.20
CA GLY A 84 -0.62 12.33 2.51
C GLY A 84 -0.28 12.92 3.85
N LEU A 85 -1.30 13.26 4.65
CA LEU A 85 -1.14 14.04 5.88
C LEU A 85 -0.84 13.17 7.10
N ASN A 86 0.15 13.60 7.89
CA ASN A 86 0.29 13.24 9.29
C ASN A 86 0.16 14.52 10.11
N LEU A 87 -0.74 14.53 11.10
CA LEU A 87 -1.08 15.73 11.88
C LEU A 87 -0.86 15.49 13.37
N ALA A 88 -0.39 16.53 14.06
CA ALA A 88 -0.34 16.52 15.51
C ALA A 88 -1.77 16.44 16.09
N PRO A 89 -1.94 15.86 17.30
CA PRO A 89 -3.23 15.82 17.97
C PRO A 89 -3.87 17.20 18.08
N GLY A 90 -5.17 17.29 17.81
CA GLY A 90 -5.95 18.54 17.91
C GLY A 90 -5.84 19.46 16.70
N VAL A 91 -5.03 19.16 15.70
CA VAL A 91 -4.97 19.97 14.46
C VAL A 91 -6.19 19.68 13.59
N PRO A 92 -7.02 20.70 13.25
CA PRO A 92 -8.20 20.51 12.43
C PRO A 92 -7.81 20.07 11.01
N ARG A 93 -8.18 18.85 10.63
CA ARG A 93 -7.84 18.27 9.32
C ARG A 93 -8.40 19.09 8.15
N ALA A 94 -9.59 19.69 8.30
CA ALA A 94 -10.18 20.56 7.29
C ALA A 94 -9.28 21.78 6.98
N ASP A 95 -8.64 22.37 7.99
CA ASP A 95 -7.72 23.50 7.81
C ASP A 95 -6.43 23.07 7.15
N ALA A 96 -5.90 21.89 7.53
CA ALA A 96 -4.75 21.29 6.88
C ALA A 96 -5.04 21.01 5.39
N LEU A 97 -6.21 20.48 5.04
CA LEU A 97 -6.63 20.23 3.65
C LEU A 97 -6.76 21.54 2.85
N ARG A 98 -7.29 22.61 3.45
CA ARG A 98 -7.33 23.94 2.83
C ARG A 98 -5.93 24.51 2.60
N ALA A 99 -5.03 24.36 3.59
CA ALA A 99 -3.63 24.75 3.44
C ALA A 99 -2.92 23.92 2.36
N LEU A 100 -3.15 22.60 2.30
CA LEU A 100 -2.60 21.72 1.28
C LEU A 100 -3.08 22.09 -0.14
N THR A 101 -4.35 22.49 -0.28
CA THR A 101 -4.88 23.01 -1.55
C THR A 101 -4.10 24.24 -2.03
N ARG A 102 -3.84 25.21 -1.14
CA ARG A 102 -3.03 26.40 -1.47
C ARG A 102 -1.59 26.03 -1.85
N PHE A 103 -0.97 25.12 -1.09
CA PHE A 103 0.37 24.60 -1.36
C PHE A 103 0.43 23.95 -2.75
N ALA A 104 -0.41 22.97 -3.03
CA ALA A 104 -0.40 22.21 -4.26
C ALA A 104 -0.62 23.08 -5.50
N PHE A 105 -1.60 23.99 -5.47
CA PHE A 105 -2.00 24.72 -6.68
C PHE A 105 -1.25 26.06 -6.85
N ARG A 106 -0.89 26.73 -5.77
CA ARG A 106 -0.22 28.05 -5.87
C ARG A 106 1.30 27.96 -5.76
N GLN A 107 1.83 27.10 -4.88
CA GLN A 107 3.29 26.97 -4.69
C GLN A 107 3.87 25.93 -5.66
N GLU A 108 3.34 24.70 -5.70
CA GLU A 108 3.82 23.62 -6.58
C GLU A 108 3.24 23.72 -8.02
N LYS A 109 2.30 24.63 -8.27
CA LYS A 109 1.65 24.86 -9.56
C LYS A 109 1.08 23.58 -10.19
N CYS A 110 0.58 22.67 -9.36
CA CYS A 110 -0.04 21.44 -9.82
C CYS A 110 -1.46 21.71 -10.34
N LEU A 111 -1.89 20.92 -11.30
CA LEU A 111 -3.28 20.96 -11.79
C LEU A 111 -4.18 19.97 -11.08
N TYR A 112 -3.61 18.95 -10.44
CA TYR A 112 -4.36 17.89 -9.80
C TYR A 112 -3.65 17.39 -8.53
N LEU A 113 -4.43 17.19 -7.49
CA LEU A 113 -4.01 16.58 -6.20
C LEU A 113 -4.96 15.42 -5.89
N GLU A 114 -4.40 14.25 -5.61
CA GLU A 114 -5.15 13.08 -5.14
C GLU A 114 -4.40 12.45 -3.99
N MET A 115 -5.12 12.10 -2.91
CA MET A 115 -4.51 11.44 -1.76
C MET A 115 -5.45 10.42 -1.12
N SER A 116 -4.85 9.47 -0.40
CA SER A 116 -5.52 8.49 0.44
C SER A 116 -4.73 8.37 1.73
N ASP A 117 -5.35 8.68 2.85
CA ASP A 117 -4.75 8.50 4.17
C ASP A 117 -5.71 7.77 5.12
N PRO A 118 -5.19 7.04 6.13
CA PRO A 118 -6.02 6.22 7.01
C PRO A 118 -7.00 7.02 7.89
N ALA A 119 -6.73 8.29 8.09
CA ALA A 119 -7.52 9.17 8.96
C ALA A 119 -8.48 10.09 8.16
N ALA A 120 -8.62 9.87 6.84
CA ALA A 120 -9.54 10.65 6.02
C ALA A 120 -10.99 10.29 6.33
N ASP A 121 -11.82 11.31 6.49
CA ASP A 121 -13.27 11.16 6.53
C ASP A 121 -13.97 11.99 5.43
N ALA A 122 -15.14 11.51 5.00
CA ALA A 122 -15.87 12.09 3.89
C ALA A 122 -16.35 13.51 4.16
N ALA A 123 -16.89 13.78 5.35
CA ALA A 123 -17.48 15.09 5.70
C ALA A 123 -16.40 16.17 5.72
N THR A 124 -15.27 15.89 6.36
CA THR A 124 -14.11 16.80 6.42
C THR A 124 -13.55 17.09 5.02
N ALA A 125 -13.40 16.04 4.17
CA ALA A 125 -12.89 16.20 2.82
C ALA A 125 -13.82 17.06 1.95
N LEU A 126 -15.12 16.78 1.96
CA LEU A 126 -16.13 17.56 1.24
C LEU A 126 -16.20 19.01 1.75
N GLY A 127 -16.18 19.22 3.08
CA GLY A 127 -16.16 20.55 3.71
C GLY A 127 -14.90 21.37 3.39
N ALA A 128 -13.79 20.72 3.02
CA ALA A 128 -12.57 21.36 2.52
C ALA A 128 -12.58 21.56 0.99
N GLY A 129 -13.67 21.18 0.32
CA GLY A 129 -13.87 21.33 -1.13
C GLY A 129 -13.15 20.29 -1.98
N PHE A 130 -12.86 19.11 -1.42
CA PHE A 130 -12.41 17.95 -2.17
C PHE A 130 -13.59 17.14 -2.71
N GLN A 131 -13.38 16.48 -3.82
CA GLN A 131 -14.20 15.36 -4.24
C GLN A 131 -13.71 14.09 -3.55
N ILE A 132 -14.60 13.10 -3.39
CA ILE A 132 -14.24 11.82 -2.78
C ILE A 132 -14.59 10.64 -3.66
N ALA A 133 -13.83 9.57 -3.50
CA ALA A 133 -14.18 8.23 -3.96
C ALA A 133 -14.02 7.27 -2.79
N ALA A 134 -15.13 6.74 -2.32
CA ALA A 134 -15.15 5.74 -1.25
C ALA A 134 -14.95 4.34 -1.83
N SER A 135 -14.25 3.49 -1.09
CA SER A 135 -14.10 2.06 -1.35
C SER A 135 -14.05 1.30 -0.04
N GLU A 136 -14.41 0.04 -0.06
CA GLU A 136 -14.24 -0.83 1.09
C GLU A 136 -12.85 -1.47 1.09
N ASN A 137 -12.36 -1.73 2.29
CA ASN A 137 -11.14 -2.49 2.53
C ASN A 137 -11.30 -3.39 3.74
N TYR A 138 -10.55 -4.47 3.81
CA TYR A 138 -10.50 -5.36 4.97
C TYR A 138 -9.28 -5.03 5.83
N VAL A 139 -9.52 -4.99 7.15
CA VAL A 139 -8.48 -4.72 8.15
C VAL A 139 -8.64 -5.65 9.33
N SER A 140 -7.56 -6.26 9.80
CA SER A 140 -7.53 -7.01 11.05
C SER A 140 -6.92 -6.16 12.15
N ASP A 141 -7.58 -6.13 13.32
CA ASP A 141 -7.08 -5.49 14.53
C ASP A 141 -6.13 -6.43 15.27
N LEU A 142 -4.83 -6.19 15.13
CA LEU A 142 -3.80 -7.01 15.75
C LEU A 142 -3.58 -6.71 17.25
N THR A 143 -4.31 -5.79 17.87
CA THR A 143 -4.28 -5.62 19.34
C THR A 143 -4.88 -6.84 20.05
N GLN A 144 -5.81 -7.54 19.38
CA GLN A 144 -6.46 -8.74 19.90
C GLN A 144 -5.46 -9.87 20.19
N PRO A 145 -5.67 -10.71 21.22
CA PRO A 145 -4.87 -11.91 21.46
C PRO A 145 -4.79 -12.82 20.22
N GLU A 146 -3.68 -13.55 20.04
CA GLU A 146 -3.49 -14.46 18.88
C GLU A 146 -4.62 -15.50 18.78
N GLU A 147 -5.06 -16.03 19.92
CA GLU A 147 -6.16 -16.97 19.97
C GLU A 147 -7.47 -16.36 19.44
N THR A 148 -7.75 -15.10 19.81
CA THR A 148 -8.91 -14.36 19.31
C THR A 148 -8.81 -14.17 17.81
N LEU A 149 -7.66 -13.71 17.30
CA LEU A 149 -7.41 -13.55 15.86
C LEU A 149 -7.62 -14.85 15.10
N PHE A 150 -7.11 -15.97 15.65
CA PHE A 150 -7.29 -17.28 15.04
C PHE A 150 -8.77 -17.71 15.05
N ASN A 151 -9.50 -17.47 16.13
CA ASN A 151 -10.90 -17.82 16.27
C ASN A 151 -11.85 -16.96 15.42
N LEU A 152 -11.48 -15.72 15.07
CA LEU A 152 -12.20 -14.88 14.12
C LEU A 152 -12.17 -15.45 12.68
N MET A 153 -11.15 -16.24 12.34
CA MET A 153 -11.09 -16.91 11.04
C MET A 153 -12.21 -17.95 10.92
N ASN A 154 -12.73 -18.15 9.72
CA ASN A 154 -13.68 -19.23 9.51
C ASN A 154 -13.04 -20.61 9.73
N SER A 155 -13.88 -21.63 10.01
CA SER A 155 -13.41 -22.98 10.31
C SER A 155 -12.57 -23.61 9.19
N ALA A 156 -12.86 -23.28 7.93
CA ALA A 156 -12.11 -23.78 6.78
C ALA A 156 -10.66 -23.21 6.77
N THR A 157 -10.51 -21.92 7.01
CA THR A 157 -9.17 -21.27 7.08
C THR A 157 -8.35 -21.84 8.22
N ARG A 158 -8.94 -21.98 9.42
CA ARG A 158 -8.25 -22.60 10.57
C ARG A 158 -7.79 -24.04 10.27
N ARG A 159 -8.66 -24.84 9.63
CA ARG A 159 -8.28 -26.20 9.19
C ARG A 159 -7.14 -26.19 8.16
N CYS A 160 -7.14 -25.21 7.23
CA CYS A 160 -6.06 -25.07 6.26
C CYS A 160 -4.72 -24.73 6.91
N ILE A 161 -4.71 -23.83 7.90
CA ILE A 161 -3.47 -23.48 8.64
C ILE A 161 -2.95 -24.72 9.38
N ARG A 162 -3.81 -25.39 10.16
CA ARG A 162 -3.41 -26.63 10.87
C ARG A 162 -3.00 -27.76 9.91
N LYS A 163 -3.61 -27.82 8.72
CA LYS A 163 -3.19 -28.77 7.70
C LYS A 163 -1.79 -28.46 7.21
N ALA A 164 -1.48 -27.21 6.88
CA ALA A 164 -0.15 -26.83 6.44
C ALA A 164 0.93 -27.24 7.47
N GLU A 165 0.69 -26.95 8.75
CA GLU A 165 1.57 -27.35 9.86
C GLU A 165 1.75 -28.87 9.94
N ARG A 166 0.66 -29.63 9.92
CA ARG A 166 0.70 -31.11 10.01
C ARG A 166 1.37 -31.74 8.78
N GLU A 167 1.20 -31.16 7.60
CA GLU A 167 1.85 -31.63 6.35
C GLU A 167 3.32 -31.16 6.27
N GLY A 168 3.87 -30.56 7.31
CA GLY A 168 5.27 -30.14 7.39
C GLY A 168 5.63 -28.90 6.58
N VAL A 169 4.66 -28.06 6.22
CA VAL A 169 4.97 -26.78 5.59
C VAL A 169 5.61 -25.86 6.60
N THR A 170 6.77 -25.33 6.27
CA THR A 170 7.47 -24.31 7.05
C THR A 170 7.37 -22.94 6.41
N VAL A 171 7.29 -21.90 7.22
CA VAL A 171 7.33 -20.50 6.75
C VAL A 171 8.56 -19.83 7.34
N GLU A 172 9.38 -19.26 6.47
CA GLU A 172 10.61 -18.55 6.84
C GLU A 172 10.56 -17.08 6.42
N VAL A 173 11.27 -16.23 7.16
CA VAL A 173 11.65 -14.91 6.68
C VAL A 173 12.74 -15.12 5.64
N ALA A 174 12.41 -14.82 4.39
CA ALA A 174 13.29 -15.12 3.27
C ALA A 174 14.37 -14.06 3.12
N ALA A 175 15.57 -14.50 2.75
CA ALA A 175 16.62 -13.62 2.27
C ALA A 175 16.19 -12.95 0.95
N PRO A 176 16.67 -11.72 0.66
CA PRO A 176 16.31 -11.00 -0.55
C PRO A 176 16.82 -11.64 -1.84
N GLU A 177 17.93 -12.41 -1.76
CA GLU A 177 18.58 -13.06 -2.89
C GLU A 177 17.66 -14.11 -3.51
N GLY A 178 17.41 -13.99 -4.82
CA GLY A 178 16.53 -14.90 -5.58
C GLY A 178 15.03 -14.75 -5.28
N PHE A 179 14.64 -14.02 -4.24
CA PHE A 179 13.23 -13.90 -3.83
C PHE A 179 12.34 -13.32 -4.93
N ALA A 180 12.80 -12.27 -5.63
CA ALA A 180 12.02 -11.64 -6.69
C ALA A 180 11.73 -12.59 -7.86
N ALA A 181 12.67 -13.48 -8.19
CA ALA A 181 12.49 -14.49 -9.24
C ALA A 181 11.43 -15.52 -8.81
N ASP A 182 11.56 -16.09 -7.61
CA ASP A 182 10.58 -17.05 -7.07
C ASP A 182 9.18 -16.43 -7.00
N TYR A 183 9.10 -15.24 -6.42
CA TYR A 183 7.83 -14.50 -6.27
C TYR A 183 7.17 -14.27 -7.63
N HIS A 184 7.93 -13.74 -8.60
CA HIS A 184 7.37 -13.41 -9.91
C HIS A 184 6.97 -14.65 -10.71
N SER A 185 7.76 -15.72 -10.67
CA SER A 185 7.39 -17.00 -11.28
C SER A 185 6.06 -17.54 -10.73
N GLN A 186 5.94 -17.60 -9.41
CA GLN A 186 4.70 -18.03 -8.75
C GLN A 186 3.52 -17.08 -9.02
N LEU A 187 3.77 -15.76 -9.14
CA LEU A 187 2.75 -14.79 -9.50
C LEU A 187 2.26 -15.01 -10.94
N CYS A 188 3.15 -15.35 -11.88
CA CYS A 188 2.79 -15.70 -13.26
C CYS A 188 1.83 -16.89 -13.29
N GLU A 189 2.07 -17.93 -12.51
CA GLU A 189 1.15 -19.08 -12.41
C GLU A 189 -0.26 -18.67 -11.92
N VAL A 190 -0.32 -17.79 -10.91
CA VAL A 190 -1.60 -17.28 -10.39
C VAL A 190 -2.39 -16.52 -11.44
N PHE A 191 -1.71 -15.71 -12.26
CA PHE A 191 -2.33 -14.90 -13.30
C PHE A 191 -2.68 -15.75 -14.53
N ALA A 192 -1.83 -16.68 -14.94
CA ALA A 192 -2.06 -17.59 -16.08
C ALA A 192 -3.34 -18.40 -15.93
N ARG A 193 -3.68 -18.84 -14.70
CA ARG A 193 -4.97 -19.53 -14.40
C ARG A 193 -6.20 -18.65 -14.68
N GLN A 194 -6.04 -17.36 -14.79
CA GLN A 194 -7.10 -16.40 -15.11
C GLN A 194 -7.03 -15.90 -16.56
N GLY A 195 -6.11 -16.48 -17.37
CA GLY A 195 -5.82 -16.01 -18.73
C GLY A 195 -5.26 -14.57 -18.74
N LEU A 196 -4.46 -14.23 -17.75
CA LEU A 196 -3.87 -12.90 -17.56
C LEU A 196 -2.36 -13.02 -17.30
N ILE A 197 -1.65 -11.92 -17.49
CA ILE A 197 -0.27 -11.77 -17.02
C ILE A 197 -0.22 -10.85 -15.79
N PRO A 198 0.84 -10.94 -14.97
CA PRO A 198 1.03 -10.04 -13.84
C PRO A 198 0.97 -8.55 -14.23
N THR A 199 0.40 -7.74 -13.36
CA THR A 199 0.22 -6.31 -13.63
C THR A 199 1.49 -5.48 -13.48
N TYR A 200 2.61 -6.11 -13.13
CA TYR A 200 3.94 -5.53 -13.02
C TYR A 200 5.01 -6.59 -13.27
N PRO A 201 6.17 -6.21 -13.81
CA PRO A 201 7.29 -7.10 -14.10
C PRO A 201 8.08 -7.44 -12.84
N ARG A 202 8.94 -8.47 -12.92
CA ARG A 202 9.86 -8.89 -11.85
C ARG A 202 10.74 -7.75 -11.34
N GLU A 203 11.24 -6.92 -12.24
CA GLU A 203 12.06 -5.75 -11.92
C GLU A 203 11.41 -4.82 -10.89
N ARG A 204 10.08 -4.71 -10.88
CA ARG A 204 9.37 -3.90 -9.87
C ARG A 204 9.52 -4.48 -8.47
N VAL A 205 9.56 -5.81 -8.33
CA VAL A 205 9.80 -6.50 -7.05
C VAL A 205 11.26 -6.35 -6.64
N GLU A 206 12.19 -6.45 -7.59
CA GLU A 206 13.61 -6.22 -7.35
C GLU A 206 13.87 -4.81 -6.81
N LYS A 207 13.29 -3.78 -7.43
CA LYS A 207 13.38 -2.39 -6.93
C LYS A 207 12.73 -2.20 -5.57
N LEU A 208 11.62 -2.88 -5.29
CA LEU A 208 11.00 -2.84 -3.98
C LEU A 208 11.94 -3.42 -2.91
N ILE A 209 12.56 -4.55 -3.19
CA ILE A 209 13.53 -5.19 -2.30
C ILE A 209 14.76 -4.29 -2.12
N GLU A 210 15.37 -3.84 -3.20
CA GLU A 210 16.54 -2.98 -3.20
C GLU A 210 16.38 -1.76 -2.28
N HIS A 211 15.27 -1.05 -2.41
CA HIS A 211 15.08 0.21 -1.70
C HIS A 211 14.48 0.05 -0.30
N VAL A 212 13.63 -0.95 -0.08
CA VAL A 212 12.83 -1.03 1.16
C VAL A 212 13.33 -2.11 2.12
N HIS A 213 13.84 -3.25 1.63
CA HIS A 213 14.26 -4.34 2.51
C HIS A 213 15.36 -3.94 3.52
N PRO A 214 16.40 -3.14 3.14
CA PRO A 214 17.45 -2.73 4.09
C PRO A 214 16.95 -1.92 5.28
N SER A 215 15.77 -1.32 5.18
CA SER A 215 15.17 -0.53 6.26
C SER A 215 14.44 -1.37 7.32
N GLY A 216 14.32 -2.68 7.14
CA GLY A 216 13.55 -3.57 8.01
C GLY A 216 12.02 -3.43 7.90
N MET A 217 11.53 -2.59 6.98
CA MET A 217 10.09 -2.36 6.77
C MET A 217 9.44 -3.37 5.81
N LEU A 218 10.20 -4.28 5.23
CA LEU A 218 9.71 -5.22 4.22
C LEU A 218 9.89 -6.65 4.72
N LEU A 219 8.78 -7.29 5.09
CA LEU A 219 8.76 -8.70 5.42
C LEU A 219 8.57 -9.52 4.14
N LEU A 220 9.59 -10.27 3.79
CA LEU A 220 9.58 -11.27 2.71
C LEU A 220 9.37 -12.64 3.33
N LEU A 221 8.32 -13.36 2.93
CA LEU A 221 8.04 -14.69 3.43
C LEU A 221 8.10 -15.73 2.32
N ARG A 222 8.67 -16.90 2.65
CA ARG A 222 8.66 -18.09 1.81
C ARG A 222 8.06 -19.26 2.57
N ALA A 223 7.10 -19.93 1.95
CA ALA A 223 6.60 -21.23 2.40
C ALA A 223 7.35 -22.35 1.68
N ARG A 224 7.86 -23.33 2.43
CA ARG A 224 8.54 -24.50 1.90
C ARG A 224 7.74 -25.77 2.16
N ALA A 225 7.73 -26.67 1.20
CA ALA A 225 7.25 -28.03 1.38
C ALA A 225 8.27 -28.86 2.21
N PRO A 226 7.90 -30.05 2.72
CA PRO A 226 8.81 -30.91 3.49
C PRO A 226 10.09 -31.30 2.74
N ASP A 227 10.06 -31.33 1.41
CA ASP A 227 11.21 -31.59 0.56
C ASP A 227 12.10 -30.36 0.32
N GLY A 228 11.80 -29.23 0.98
CA GLY A 228 12.55 -27.98 0.89
C GLY A 228 12.18 -27.08 -0.30
N ARG A 229 11.32 -27.49 -1.22
CA ARG A 229 10.91 -26.65 -2.36
C ARG A 229 10.14 -25.40 -1.91
N SER A 230 10.41 -24.27 -2.56
CA SER A 230 9.64 -23.05 -2.42
C SER A 230 8.26 -23.22 -3.08
N ILE A 231 7.19 -23.20 -2.29
CA ILE A 231 5.82 -23.44 -2.76
C ILE A 231 4.91 -22.23 -2.64
N GLY A 232 5.40 -21.17 -2.02
CA GLY A 232 4.68 -19.91 -1.91
C GLY A 232 5.56 -18.79 -1.38
N THR A 233 5.36 -17.61 -1.89
CA THR A 233 6.06 -16.39 -1.45
C THR A 233 5.07 -15.26 -1.23
N ALA A 234 5.36 -14.37 -0.30
CA ALA A 234 4.51 -13.21 -0.03
C ALA A 234 5.31 -12.03 0.51
N ILE A 235 4.79 -10.83 0.27
CA ILE A 235 5.39 -9.55 0.63
C ILE A 235 4.44 -8.77 1.53
N TYR A 236 4.95 -8.32 2.68
CA TYR A 236 4.20 -7.57 3.67
C TYR A 236 5.02 -6.38 4.20
N PRO A 237 4.87 -5.19 3.61
CA PRO A 237 5.44 -3.98 4.21
C PRO A 237 4.76 -3.63 5.53
N GLY A 238 5.53 -3.09 6.47
CA GLY A 238 5.00 -2.60 7.74
C GLY A 238 5.93 -1.62 8.45
N PHE A 239 5.35 -0.72 9.23
CA PHE A 239 6.04 0.25 10.07
C PHE A 239 5.09 0.86 11.09
N GLY A 240 5.60 1.13 12.29
CA GLY A 240 4.81 1.70 13.38
C GLY A 240 3.58 0.83 13.68
N GLN A 241 2.40 1.39 13.56
CA GLN A 241 1.15 0.71 13.83
C GLN A 241 0.54 0.00 12.60
N HIS A 242 1.15 0.10 11.42
CA HIS A 242 0.53 -0.32 10.17
C HIS A 242 1.36 -1.36 9.42
N SER A 243 0.72 -2.41 8.96
CA SER A 243 1.24 -3.32 7.93
C SER A 243 0.19 -3.59 6.87
N ILE A 244 0.63 -4.04 5.70
CA ILE A 244 -0.26 -4.38 4.59
C ILE A 244 0.16 -5.67 3.91
N PHE A 245 -0.82 -6.41 3.44
CA PHE A 245 -0.61 -7.47 2.46
C PHE A 245 -0.42 -6.84 1.07
N TRP A 246 0.83 -6.85 0.58
CA TRP A 246 1.17 -6.25 -0.71
C TRP A 246 0.93 -7.19 -1.88
N GLY A 247 1.23 -8.47 -1.70
CA GLY A 247 0.99 -9.50 -2.70
C GLY A 247 1.60 -10.85 -2.33
N ASN A 248 1.17 -11.90 -3.03
CA ASN A 248 1.72 -13.24 -2.93
C ASN A 248 1.68 -13.98 -4.27
N GLY A 249 2.54 -14.98 -4.40
CA GLY A 249 2.51 -16.02 -5.41
C GLY A 249 2.54 -17.40 -4.75
N SER A 250 2.10 -18.44 -5.47
CA SER A 250 2.21 -19.81 -4.99
C SER A 250 2.11 -20.80 -6.14
N VAL A 251 2.85 -21.91 -6.01
CA VAL A 251 2.85 -23.01 -6.96
C VAL A 251 1.51 -23.73 -6.93
N THR A 252 0.85 -23.77 -8.07
CA THR A 252 -0.53 -24.28 -8.19
C THR A 252 -0.68 -25.74 -7.75
N GLU A 253 0.24 -26.61 -8.18
CA GLU A 253 0.24 -28.02 -7.83
C GLU A 253 0.35 -28.28 -6.33
N MET A 254 0.97 -27.32 -5.60
CA MET A 254 1.21 -27.41 -4.16
C MET A 254 0.10 -26.75 -3.31
N HIS A 255 -0.98 -26.29 -3.92
CA HIS A 255 -2.09 -25.68 -3.17
C HIS A 255 -2.74 -26.64 -2.16
N HIS A 256 -2.61 -27.93 -2.37
CA HIS A 256 -3.09 -28.95 -1.42
C HIS A 256 -2.39 -28.87 -0.06
N LEU A 257 -1.16 -28.33 0.01
CA LEU A 257 -0.38 -28.07 1.21
C LEU A 257 -0.75 -26.74 1.91
N ARG A 258 -1.59 -25.90 1.31
CA ARG A 258 -2.11 -24.67 1.91
C ARG A 258 -1.07 -23.57 2.22
N PRO A 259 -0.07 -23.29 1.35
CA PRO A 259 0.99 -22.35 1.64
C PRO A 259 0.48 -20.94 1.94
N ASN A 260 -0.55 -20.47 1.22
CA ASN A 260 -1.06 -19.10 1.37
C ASN A 260 -1.65 -18.85 2.76
N GLN A 261 -2.35 -19.83 3.35
CA GLN A 261 -2.91 -19.68 4.69
C GLN A 261 -1.80 -19.64 5.76
N ALA A 262 -0.76 -20.44 5.59
CA ALA A 262 0.40 -20.43 6.48
C ALA A 262 1.14 -19.07 6.40
N LEU A 263 1.38 -18.54 5.19
CA LEU A 263 2.03 -17.25 4.98
C LEU A 263 1.26 -16.09 5.63
N HIS A 264 -0.06 -16.01 5.42
CA HIS A 264 -0.87 -14.95 6.02
C HIS A 264 -0.90 -15.03 7.54
N TRP A 265 -1.04 -16.23 8.11
CA TRP A 265 -1.04 -16.39 9.55
C TRP A 265 0.30 -16.02 10.17
N TYR A 266 1.40 -16.46 9.56
CA TYR A 266 2.74 -16.06 9.98
C TYR A 266 2.92 -14.55 9.94
N ALA A 267 2.51 -13.87 8.87
CA ALA A 267 2.64 -12.42 8.72
C ALA A 267 1.87 -11.64 9.80
N MET A 268 0.65 -12.05 10.12
CA MET A 268 -0.14 -11.43 11.19
C MET A 268 0.56 -11.54 12.55
N ARG A 269 1.08 -12.72 12.90
CA ARG A 269 1.83 -12.94 14.13
C ARG A 269 3.14 -12.15 14.17
N HIS A 270 3.88 -12.14 13.08
CA HIS A 270 5.15 -11.42 12.95
C HIS A 270 4.98 -9.92 13.20
N TRP A 271 3.99 -9.30 12.56
CA TRP A 271 3.73 -7.88 12.71
C TRP A 271 3.12 -7.54 14.08
N LYS A 272 2.23 -8.37 14.60
CA LYS A 272 1.72 -8.24 15.97
C LYS A 272 2.85 -8.23 16.99
N ALA A 273 3.80 -9.16 16.91
CA ALA A 273 4.94 -9.24 17.81
C ALA A 273 5.86 -8.00 17.73
N ARG A 274 5.76 -7.19 16.67
CA ARG A 274 6.48 -5.93 16.49
C ARG A 274 5.66 -4.69 16.81
N GLY A 275 4.50 -4.86 17.47
CA GLY A 275 3.66 -3.75 17.91
C GLY A 275 2.76 -3.15 16.84
N VAL A 276 2.67 -3.75 15.66
CA VAL A 276 1.68 -3.36 14.65
C VAL A 276 0.28 -3.68 15.19
N THR A 277 -0.60 -2.70 15.12
CA THR A 277 -1.98 -2.81 15.60
C THR A 277 -2.98 -2.98 14.46
N ARG A 278 -2.63 -2.56 13.25
CA ARG A 278 -3.50 -2.55 12.07
C ARG A 278 -2.87 -3.31 10.91
N TYR A 279 -3.49 -4.44 10.55
CA TYR A 279 -3.10 -5.24 9.38
C TYR A 279 -4.10 -5.02 8.24
N ASP A 280 -3.65 -4.38 7.18
CA ASP A 280 -4.43 -4.05 5.99
C ASP A 280 -4.33 -5.18 4.97
N TRP A 281 -5.48 -5.65 4.49
CA TRP A 281 -5.53 -6.73 3.49
C TRP A 281 -5.36 -6.25 2.05
N GLY A 282 -5.24 -4.95 1.80
CA GLY A 282 -5.06 -4.40 0.45
C GLY A 282 -6.27 -4.64 -0.46
N GLY A 283 -7.49 -4.44 0.06
CA GLY A 283 -8.76 -4.60 -0.68
C GLY A 283 -9.63 -5.75 -0.18
N THR A 284 -10.78 -5.95 -0.84
CA THR A 284 -11.89 -6.81 -0.41
C THR A 284 -12.04 -8.09 -1.24
N ALA A 285 -10.95 -8.68 -1.73
CA ALA A 285 -11.04 -9.96 -2.43
C ALA A 285 -11.72 -11.02 -1.54
N PRO A 286 -12.66 -11.84 -2.09
CA PRO A 286 -13.55 -12.69 -1.29
C PRO A 286 -12.84 -13.61 -0.28
N TYR A 287 -11.70 -14.18 -0.65
CA TYR A 287 -10.94 -15.09 0.23
C TYR A 287 -10.42 -14.41 1.50
N LYS A 288 -10.16 -13.10 1.46
CA LYS A 288 -9.64 -12.33 2.61
C LYS A 288 -10.66 -12.27 3.74
N LYS A 289 -11.95 -12.26 3.43
CA LYS A 289 -13.05 -12.31 4.42
C LYS A 289 -12.94 -13.53 5.34
N ASN A 290 -12.36 -14.62 4.86
CA ASN A 290 -12.20 -15.87 5.60
C ASN A 290 -11.27 -15.75 6.82
N TYR A 291 -10.46 -14.69 6.89
CA TYR A 291 -9.57 -14.41 8.02
C TYR A 291 -10.23 -13.56 9.12
N GLY A 292 -11.52 -13.26 9.01
CA GLY A 292 -12.29 -12.52 10.01
C GLY A 292 -11.93 -11.03 10.14
N PRO A 293 -11.54 -10.33 9.05
CA PRO A 293 -11.26 -8.90 9.13
C PRO A 293 -12.53 -8.09 9.32
N GLN A 294 -12.34 -6.86 9.81
CA GLN A 294 -13.37 -5.83 9.78
C GLN A 294 -13.40 -5.16 8.41
N THR A 295 -14.61 -4.80 7.94
CA THR A 295 -14.75 -3.94 6.77
C THR A 295 -14.62 -2.48 7.19
N VAL A 296 -13.74 -1.74 6.52
CA VAL A 296 -13.53 -0.32 6.75
C VAL A 296 -13.73 0.46 5.45
N THR A 297 -14.25 1.67 5.55
CA THR A 297 -14.36 2.57 4.40
C THR A 297 -13.05 3.33 4.23
N CYS A 298 -12.44 3.21 3.07
CA CYS A 298 -11.28 4.00 2.66
C CYS A 298 -11.72 5.16 1.78
N ILE A 299 -11.33 6.37 2.15
CA ILE A 299 -11.64 7.58 1.42
C ILE A 299 -10.43 8.02 0.61
N ARG A 300 -10.62 8.09 -0.69
CA ARG A 300 -9.70 8.72 -1.61
C ARG A 300 -10.24 10.12 -1.92
N GLN A 301 -9.48 11.14 -1.59
CA GLN A 301 -9.84 12.55 -1.78
C GLN A 301 -9.03 13.14 -2.93
N PHE A 302 -9.69 13.92 -3.78
CA PHE A 302 -9.02 14.54 -4.92
C PHE A 302 -9.61 15.91 -5.23
N LYS A 303 -8.78 16.76 -5.82
CA LYS A 303 -9.15 18.11 -6.20
C LYS A 303 -8.31 18.56 -7.38
N SER A 304 -8.91 19.31 -8.29
CA SER A 304 -8.21 19.94 -9.40
C SER A 304 -8.14 21.45 -9.22
N ALA A 305 -7.13 22.07 -9.81
CA ALA A 305 -7.03 23.53 -9.87
C ALA A 305 -8.18 24.13 -10.72
N LEU A 306 -8.65 23.37 -11.71
CA LEU A 306 -9.80 23.72 -12.55
C LEU A 306 -10.92 22.71 -12.30
N PRO A 307 -12.08 23.10 -11.75
CA PRO A 307 -13.16 22.19 -11.38
C PRO A 307 -13.68 21.28 -12.50
N VAL A 308 -13.54 21.68 -13.76
CA VAL A 308 -13.91 20.87 -14.94
C VAL A 308 -13.10 19.56 -14.99
N LEU A 309 -11.84 19.56 -14.53
CA LEU A 309 -10.97 18.38 -14.54
C LEU A 309 -11.41 17.32 -13.55
N ASP A 310 -12.09 17.69 -12.47
CA ASP A 310 -12.64 16.74 -11.51
C ASP A 310 -13.67 15.81 -12.16
N LYS A 311 -14.47 16.33 -13.11
CA LYS A 311 -15.46 15.55 -13.87
C LYS A 311 -14.79 14.55 -14.82
N MET A 312 -13.57 14.79 -15.25
CA MET A 312 -12.83 13.92 -16.18
C MET A 312 -12.16 12.73 -15.47
N ARG A 313 -12.02 12.77 -14.14
CA ARG A 313 -11.35 11.70 -13.37
C ARG A 313 -11.96 10.32 -13.59
N ALA A 314 -13.26 10.18 -13.45
CA ALA A 314 -13.94 8.89 -13.56
C ALA A 314 -13.85 8.28 -14.98
N PRO A 315 -14.07 9.05 -16.07
CA PRO A 315 -13.78 8.59 -17.44
C PRO A 315 -12.32 8.19 -17.62
N ALA A 316 -11.37 9.02 -17.19
CA ALA A 316 -9.93 8.75 -17.33
C ALA A 316 -9.51 7.44 -16.62
N LEU A 317 -10.01 7.21 -15.41
CA LEU A 317 -9.75 5.97 -14.68
C LEU A 317 -10.37 4.73 -15.37
N ARG A 318 -11.56 4.86 -15.94
CA ARG A 318 -12.19 3.77 -16.71
C ARG A 318 -11.34 3.42 -17.93
N SER A 319 -10.92 4.43 -18.70
CA SER A 319 -10.05 4.24 -19.86
C SER A 319 -8.71 3.62 -19.47
N TYR A 320 -8.08 4.10 -18.40
CA TYR A 320 -6.83 3.53 -17.89
C TYR A 320 -6.98 2.04 -17.53
N LYS A 321 -8.05 1.67 -16.80
CA LYS A 321 -8.32 0.27 -16.43
C LYS A 321 -8.60 -0.59 -17.67
N ALA A 322 -9.34 -0.08 -18.65
CA ALA A 322 -9.64 -0.78 -19.89
C ALA A 322 -8.38 -1.04 -20.72
N ILE A 323 -7.54 -0.02 -20.92
CA ILE A 323 -6.26 -0.13 -21.63
C ILE A 323 -5.33 -1.13 -20.95
N ARG A 324 -5.23 -1.08 -19.62
CA ARG A 324 -4.40 -2.01 -18.85
C ARG A 324 -4.87 -3.45 -19.00
N LYS A 325 -6.19 -3.69 -18.93
CA LYS A 325 -6.78 -5.02 -19.11
C LYS A 325 -6.56 -5.53 -20.55
N TRP A 326 -6.73 -4.66 -21.54
CA TRP A 326 -6.48 -5.00 -22.93
C TRP A 326 -5.02 -5.37 -23.17
N ARG A 327 -4.07 -4.54 -22.71
CA ARG A 327 -2.63 -4.85 -22.81
C ARG A 327 -2.25 -6.18 -22.15
N SER A 328 -2.80 -6.47 -20.97
CA SER A 328 -2.55 -7.73 -20.26
C SER A 328 -3.03 -8.94 -21.09
N ARG A 329 -4.17 -8.83 -21.78
CA ARG A 329 -4.67 -9.90 -22.66
C ARG A 329 -3.81 -10.09 -23.89
N GLN A 330 -3.44 -8.99 -24.58
CA GLN A 330 -2.60 -9.05 -25.79
C GLN A 330 -1.23 -9.70 -25.50
N LEU A 331 -0.62 -9.37 -24.37
CA LEU A 331 0.65 -9.97 -23.98
C LEU A 331 0.49 -11.48 -23.63
N ALA A 332 -0.59 -11.85 -22.94
CA ALA A 332 -0.87 -13.25 -22.65
C ALA A 332 -1.12 -14.09 -23.92
N GLU A 333 -1.73 -13.49 -24.96
CA GLU A 333 -1.95 -14.13 -26.29
C GLU A 333 -0.65 -14.27 -27.09
N GLN A 334 0.38 -13.45 -26.83
CA GLN A 334 1.69 -13.53 -27.49
C GLN A 334 2.64 -14.54 -26.83
N GLU A 335 2.41 -14.87 -25.56
CA GLU A 335 3.21 -15.83 -24.77
C GLU A 335 2.62 -17.26 -24.80
N ALA A 336 1.40 -17.44 -25.32
CA ALA A 336 0.71 -18.72 -25.49
C ALA A 336 0.98 -19.34 -26.86
#